data_cfcb3b165a3b8634c96070dc74f180f4
#
_entry.id   cfcb3b165a3b8634c96070dc74f180f4
#
_cell.length_a   1.000
_cell.length_b   1.000
_cell.length_c   1.000
_cell.angle_alpha   90.00
_cell.angle_beta   90.00
_cell.angle_gamma   90.00
#
_symmetry.space_group_name_H-M   'P 1'
#
loop_
_entity.id
_entity.type
_entity.pdbx_description
1 polymer ?
#
loop_
_entity_poly.entity_id
_entity_poly.type
_entity_poly.pdbx_seq_one_letter_code
_entity_poly.pdbx_strand_id
1 'polypeptide(L)'
;QERNMRAGTENVIGIAALSKAMEIAYESLDSDINYIKSIKSYMIDRLKVEFPEVGFYARCTDMDNSLYTVLSVYFPERESDEMLLFNLDIMGIACSGGSACASGGNKGSHVFSTIMPDSKKTGIRFSFSKYTTKEEIDYTIEKLKELFD
;
A
#
# COMPACT_ATOMS: atom_id res chain seq x y z
N GLN A 1 -10.78 -25.28 -30.40
CA GLN A 1 -10.11 -23.98 -30.34
C GLN A 1 -8.99 -24.03 -29.32
N GLU A 2 -7.99 -23.23 -29.46
CA GLU A 2 -6.84 -23.17 -28.57
C GLU A 2 -6.19 -24.54 -28.28
N ARG A 3 -6.05 -25.36 -29.32
CA ARG A 3 -5.45 -26.70 -29.23
C ARG A 3 -6.05 -27.58 -28.13
N ASN A 4 -7.37 -27.50 -27.93
CA ASN A 4 -8.14 -28.16 -26.86
C ASN A 4 -7.89 -27.65 -25.43
N MET A 5 -7.19 -26.53 -25.27
CA MET A 5 -6.93 -25.94 -23.95
C MET A 5 -8.07 -25.01 -23.49
N ARG A 6 -8.82 -24.38 -24.40
CA ARG A 6 -9.92 -23.47 -24.13
C ARG A 6 -10.94 -23.46 -25.25
N ALA A 7 -12.21 -23.40 -24.91
CA ALA A 7 -13.31 -23.21 -25.88
C ALA A 7 -13.76 -21.72 -25.90
N GLY A 8 -14.52 -21.39 -26.96
CA GLY A 8 -15.11 -20.04 -27.11
C GLY A 8 -14.36 -19.13 -28.09
N THR A 9 -15.05 -18.08 -28.53
CA THR A 9 -14.48 -17.04 -29.40
C THR A 9 -13.47 -16.18 -28.64
N GLU A 10 -12.45 -15.72 -29.34
CA GLU A 10 -11.44 -14.83 -28.76
C GLU A 10 -12.05 -13.49 -28.32
N ASN A 11 -11.65 -13.01 -27.15
CA ASN A 11 -12.01 -11.67 -26.68
C ASN A 11 -11.09 -10.61 -27.33
N VAL A 12 -11.34 -10.36 -28.62
CA VAL A 12 -10.50 -9.42 -29.40
C VAL A 12 -10.49 -8.02 -28.80
N ILE A 13 -11.62 -7.56 -28.24
CA ILE A 13 -11.72 -6.25 -27.61
C ILE A 13 -10.81 -6.19 -26.37
N GLY A 14 -10.87 -7.20 -25.51
CA GLY A 14 -10.00 -7.29 -24.33
C GLY A 14 -8.52 -7.39 -24.70
N ILE A 15 -8.17 -8.12 -25.75
CA ILE A 15 -6.79 -8.24 -26.23
C ILE A 15 -6.28 -6.88 -26.73
N ALA A 16 -7.06 -6.18 -27.55
CA ALA A 16 -6.70 -4.85 -28.06
C ALA A 16 -6.56 -3.82 -26.91
N ALA A 17 -7.50 -3.85 -25.95
CA ALA A 17 -7.44 -2.96 -24.78
C ALA A 17 -6.20 -3.24 -23.91
N LEU A 18 -5.87 -4.51 -23.67
CA LEU A 18 -4.66 -4.90 -22.93
C LEU A 18 -3.39 -4.44 -23.66
N SER A 19 -3.32 -4.64 -24.98
CA SER A 19 -2.19 -4.20 -25.79
C SER A 19 -1.97 -2.70 -25.66
N LYS A 20 -3.04 -1.89 -25.75
CA LYS A 20 -2.93 -0.44 -25.60
C LYS A 20 -2.58 0.00 -24.17
N ALA A 21 -3.11 -0.67 -23.18
CA ALA A 21 -2.75 -0.40 -21.78
C ALA A 21 -1.27 -0.68 -21.51
N MET A 22 -0.73 -1.77 -22.06
CA MET A 22 0.69 -2.10 -21.95
C MET A 22 1.56 -1.04 -22.65
N GLU A 23 1.21 -0.63 -23.88
CA GLU A 23 1.91 0.43 -24.61
C GLU A 23 2.03 1.70 -23.75
N ILE A 24 0.90 2.21 -23.23
CA ILE A 24 0.86 3.39 -22.37
C ILE A 24 1.71 3.21 -21.11
N ALA A 25 1.64 2.04 -20.48
CA ALA A 25 2.39 1.75 -19.26
C ALA A 25 3.91 1.74 -19.50
N TYR A 26 4.35 1.19 -20.63
CA TYR A 26 5.78 1.16 -21.00
C TYR A 26 6.31 2.53 -21.42
N GLU A 27 5.51 3.37 -22.08
CA GLU A 27 5.91 4.72 -22.47
C GLU A 27 6.26 5.61 -21.28
N SER A 28 5.58 5.45 -20.14
CA SER A 28 5.79 6.26 -18.93
C SER A 28 6.53 5.54 -17.79
N LEU A 29 6.97 4.29 -17.99
CA LEU A 29 7.44 3.40 -16.92
C LEU A 29 8.51 4.04 -16.04
N ASP A 30 9.61 4.54 -16.63
CA ASP A 30 10.72 5.09 -15.88
C ASP A 30 10.33 6.38 -15.14
N SER A 31 9.55 7.25 -15.76
CA SER A 31 9.05 8.47 -15.13
C SER A 31 8.10 8.17 -13.98
N ASP A 32 7.19 7.22 -14.16
CA ASP A 32 6.24 6.77 -13.15
C ASP A 32 6.97 6.13 -11.95
N ILE A 33 7.98 5.28 -12.21
CA ILE A 33 8.82 4.69 -11.15
C ILE A 33 9.50 5.77 -10.32
N ASN A 34 10.17 6.71 -10.97
CA ASN A 34 10.89 7.79 -10.30
C ASN A 34 9.94 8.67 -9.47
N TYR A 35 8.79 9.01 -10.02
CA TYR A 35 7.78 9.78 -9.34
C TYR A 35 7.25 9.04 -8.10
N ILE A 36 6.84 7.78 -8.24
CA ILE A 36 6.29 7.00 -7.13
C ILE A 36 7.33 6.76 -6.04
N LYS A 37 8.60 6.50 -6.41
CA LYS A 37 9.71 6.44 -5.45
C LYS A 37 9.85 7.76 -4.66
N SER A 38 9.69 8.91 -5.31
CA SER A 38 9.75 10.21 -4.63
C SER A 38 8.60 10.43 -3.64
N ILE A 39 7.38 10.02 -3.99
CA ILE A 39 6.21 10.09 -3.12
C ILE A 39 6.37 9.16 -1.92
N LYS A 40 6.82 7.92 -2.14
CA LYS A 40 7.10 6.97 -1.06
C LYS A 40 8.19 7.48 -0.11
N SER A 41 9.28 8.02 -0.65
CA SER A 41 10.34 8.64 0.17
C SER A 41 9.81 9.79 1.00
N TYR A 42 9.03 10.67 0.39
CA TYR A 42 8.40 11.80 1.09
C TYR A 42 7.55 11.32 2.27
N MET A 43 6.70 10.30 2.08
CA MET A 43 5.90 9.73 3.17
C MET A 43 6.76 9.12 4.28
N ILE A 44 7.83 8.40 3.93
CA ILE A 44 8.76 7.83 4.92
C ILE A 44 9.38 8.93 5.79
N ASP A 45 9.84 10.02 5.16
CA ASP A 45 10.47 11.13 5.86
C ASP A 45 9.48 11.84 6.79
N ARG A 46 8.26 12.10 6.30
CA ARG A 46 7.19 12.69 7.11
C ARG A 46 6.82 11.80 8.31
N LEU A 47 6.65 10.50 8.09
CA LEU A 47 6.35 9.55 9.17
C LEU A 47 7.44 9.52 10.23
N LYS A 48 8.71 9.51 9.85
CA LYS A 48 9.84 9.52 10.81
C LYS A 48 9.91 10.80 11.64
N VAL A 49 9.55 11.95 11.05
CA VAL A 49 9.56 13.24 11.75
C VAL A 49 8.39 13.34 12.72
N GLU A 50 7.20 13.00 12.29
CA GLU A 50 5.97 13.21 13.06
C GLU A 50 5.71 12.07 14.07
N PHE A 51 6.21 10.86 13.78
CA PHE A 51 6.05 9.67 14.61
C PHE A 51 7.42 9.00 14.87
N PRO A 52 8.19 9.47 15.84
CA PRO A 52 9.56 8.96 16.10
C PRO A 52 9.61 7.45 16.41
N GLU A 53 8.52 6.88 16.91
CA GLU A 53 8.42 5.44 17.24
C GLU A 53 7.84 4.59 16.11
N VAL A 54 7.54 5.18 14.93
CA VAL A 54 7.06 4.43 13.77
C VAL A 54 8.10 3.42 13.31
N GLY A 55 7.65 2.22 13.04
CA GLY A 55 8.52 1.21 12.45
C GLY A 55 8.06 0.80 11.06
N PHE A 56 8.96 0.14 10.34
CA PHE A 56 8.74 -0.29 8.96
C PHE A 56 8.94 -1.79 8.84
N TYR A 57 8.01 -2.48 8.19
CA TYR A 57 8.12 -3.92 8.00
C TYR A 57 9.19 -4.28 6.97
N ALA A 58 10.03 -5.25 7.30
CA ALA A 58 11.07 -5.78 6.44
C ALA A 58 11.95 -4.66 5.82
N ARG A 59 12.21 -4.74 4.51
CA ARG A 59 13.01 -3.76 3.77
C ARG A 59 12.17 -2.75 2.99
N CYS A 60 10.92 -2.48 3.41
CA CYS A 60 10.04 -1.63 2.60
C CYS A 60 10.53 -0.18 2.42
N THR A 61 11.50 0.27 3.21
CA THR A 61 12.15 1.59 3.03
C THR A 61 13.35 1.57 2.07
N ASP A 62 13.81 0.39 1.66
CA ASP A 62 14.88 0.24 0.69
C ASP A 62 14.31 0.42 -0.73
N MET A 63 14.60 1.55 -1.36
CA MET A 63 14.03 1.92 -2.67
C MET A 63 14.54 1.07 -3.83
N ASP A 64 15.64 0.36 -3.66
CA ASP A 64 16.24 -0.46 -4.71
C ASP A 64 15.87 -1.93 -4.59
N ASN A 65 15.61 -2.41 -3.36
CA ASN A 65 15.33 -3.81 -3.07
C ASN A 65 13.91 -4.05 -2.53
N SER A 66 13.02 -3.07 -2.63
CA SER A 66 11.61 -3.22 -2.25
C SER A 66 10.67 -2.73 -3.34
N LEU A 67 9.43 -3.19 -3.28
CA LEU A 67 8.38 -2.71 -4.18
C LEU A 67 8.12 -1.22 -3.92
N TYR A 68 8.37 -0.37 -4.91
CA TYR A 68 8.27 1.08 -4.78
C TYR A 68 6.82 1.58 -4.61
N THR A 69 5.83 0.79 -5.02
CA THR A 69 4.41 1.14 -4.93
C THR A 69 3.77 0.86 -3.58
N VAL A 70 4.52 0.28 -2.62
CA VAL A 70 3.95 -0.15 -1.33
C VAL A 70 4.86 0.26 -0.18
N LEU A 71 4.25 0.73 0.91
CA LEU A 71 4.91 1.00 2.19
C LEU A 71 4.12 0.34 3.31
N SER A 72 4.78 -0.53 4.07
CA SER A 72 4.18 -1.20 5.22
C SER A 72 4.80 -0.67 6.50
N VAL A 73 3.97 -0.06 7.33
CA VAL A 73 4.38 0.58 8.60
C VAL A 73 3.66 -0.05 9.77
N TYR A 74 4.22 0.11 10.96
CA TYR A 74 3.54 -0.20 12.21
C TYR A 74 3.79 0.90 13.23
N PHE A 75 2.81 1.12 14.07
CA PHE A 75 2.87 2.03 15.19
C PHE A 75 3.01 1.27 16.52
N PRO A 76 3.54 1.89 17.59
CA PRO A 76 3.51 1.30 18.93
C PRO A 76 2.08 0.93 19.33
N GLU A 77 1.95 -0.14 20.12
CA GLU A 77 0.64 -0.64 20.59
C GLU A 77 -0.08 0.43 21.44
N ARG A 78 -1.36 0.66 21.11
CA ARG A 78 -2.27 1.52 21.89
C ARG A 78 -3.62 0.83 22.04
N GLU A 79 -4.39 1.14 23.06
CA GLU A 79 -5.71 0.54 23.32
C GLU A 79 -6.73 0.80 22.18
N SER A 80 -6.52 1.85 21.37
CA SER A 80 -7.41 2.25 20.26
C SER A 80 -7.05 1.64 18.90
N ASP A 81 -6.00 0.84 18.79
CA ASP A 81 -5.44 0.39 17.51
C ASP A 81 -6.37 -0.55 16.72
N GLU A 82 -7.30 -1.23 17.38
CA GLU A 82 -8.25 -2.14 16.73
C GLU A 82 -9.14 -1.43 15.69
N MET A 83 -9.35 -0.12 15.84
CA MET A 83 -10.20 0.70 14.96
C MET A 83 -9.42 1.58 14.00
N LEU A 84 -8.08 1.52 13.99
CA LEU A 84 -7.23 2.45 13.24
C LEU A 84 -7.56 2.47 11.74
N LEU A 85 -7.68 1.31 11.11
CA LEU A 85 -8.05 1.21 9.70
C LEU A 85 -9.45 1.74 9.41
N PHE A 86 -10.40 1.46 10.29
CA PHE A 86 -11.77 1.93 10.18
C PHE A 86 -11.84 3.45 10.31
N ASN A 87 -11.11 4.03 11.25
CA ASN A 87 -11.06 5.48 11.44
C ASN A 87 -10.42 6.17 10.22
N LEU A 88 -9.35 5.61 9.67
CA LEU A 88 -8.73 6.12 8.44
C LEU A 88 -9.72 6.07 7.25
N ASP A 89 -10.49 4.99 7.12
CA ASP A 89 -11.51 4.86 6.07
C ASP A 89 -12.61 5.92 6.19
N ILE A 90 -13.10 6.18 7.41
CA ILE A 90 -14.05 7.27 7.69
C ILE A 90 -13.48 8.64 7.30
N MET A 91 -12.18 8.85 7.50
CA MET A 91 -11.47 10.06 7.11
C MET A 91 -11.13 10.12 5.62
N GLY A 92 -11.60 9.14 4.82
CA GLY A 92 -11.38 9.07 3.38
C GLY A 92 -9.99 8.58 2.96
N ILE A 93 -9.26 7.92 3.86
CA ILE A 93 -7.92 7.38 3.61
C ILE A 93 -8.01 5.88 3.37
N ALA A 94 -7.93 5.46 2.12
CA ALA A 94 -7.94 4.07 1.72
C ALA A 94 -6.57 3.42 1.96
N CYS A 95 -6.48 2.57 2.96
CA CYS A 95 -5.30 1.76 3.27
C CYS A 95 -5.69 0.33 3.65
N SER A 96 -4.73 -0.55 3.90
CA SER A 96 -5.02 -1.93 4.27
C SER A 96 -4.13 -2.41 5.43
N GLY A 97 -4.67 -3.26 6.30
CA GLY A 97 -3.96 -3.80 7.48
C GLY A 97 -3.67 -5.30 7.41
N GLY A 98 -4.06 -5.97 6.34
CA GLY A 98 -3.92 -7.42 6.23
C GLY A 98 -3.97 -7.93 4.79
N SER A 99 -4.16 -9.23 4.60
CA SER A 99 -4.45 -9.77 3.30
C SER A 99 -5.88 -9.40 2.88
N ALA A 100 -6.10 -9.08 1.62
CA ALA A 100 -7.42 -8.74 1.07
C ALA A 100 -8.46 -9.85 1.28
N CYS A 101 -8.03 -11.10 1.47
CA CYS A 101 -8.90 -12.26 1.71
C CYS A 101 -9.34 -12.42 3.18
N ALA A 102 -8.80 -11.63 4.12
CA ALA A 102 -9.13 -11.70 5.55
C ALA A 102 -10.18 -10.66 5.98
N SER A 103 -10.92 -10.10 5.04
CA SER A 103 -11.96 -9.07 5.24
C SER A 103 -13.20 -9.57 5.99
N GLY A 104 -13.06 -10.19 7.13
CA GLY A 104 -14.18 -10.71 7.93
C GLY A 104 -13.79 -11.30 9.28
N GLY A 105 -12.53 -11.30 9.61
CA GLY A 105 -12.05 -11.78 10.92
C GLY A 105 -10.90 -10.94 11.42
N ASN A 106 -10.86 -10.68 12.71
CA ASN A 106 -9.80 -10.01 13.48
C ASN A 106 -8.42 -10.73 13.41
N LYS A 107 -8.16 -11.51 12.38
CA LYS A 107 -6.86 -12.13 12.15
C LYS A 107 -6.02 -11.18 11.33
N GLY A 108 -5.09 -10.49 11.98
CA GLY A 108 -4.09 -9.65 11.34
C GLY A 108 -3.38 -10.32 10.15
N SER A 109 -2.56 -9.59 9.44
CA SER A 109 -1.82 -10.13 8.30
C SER A 109 -0.95 -11.32 8.72
N HIS A 110 -1.18 -12.50 8.10
CA HIS A 110 -0.32 -13.67 8.30
C HIS A 110 1.14 -13.39 7.90
N VAL A 111 1.37 -12.44 6.99
CA VAL A 111 2.72 -12.00 6.62
C VAL A 111 3.37 -11.25 7.79
N PHE A 112 2.65 -10.32 8.41
CA PHE A 112 3.17 -9.56 9.54
C PHE A 112 3.40 -10.45 10.77
N SER A 113 2.48 -11.36 11.06
CA SER A 113 2.64 -12.32 12.16
C SER A 113 3.81 -13.31 11.94
N THR A 114 4.17 -13.58 10.69
CA THR A 114 5.34 -14.42 10.39
C THR A 114 6.65 -13.65 10.52
N ILE A 115 6.67 -12.37 10.11
CA ILE A 115 7.86 -11.51 10.19
C ILE A 115 8.13 -11.07 11.63
N MET A 116 7.06 -10.82 12.40
CA MET A 116 7.13 -10.34 13.79
C MET A 116 6.11 -11.10 14.65
N PRO A 117 6.37 -12.38 14.98
CA PRO A 117 5.36 -13.28 15.60
C PRO A 117 4.89 -12.81 16.98
N ASP A 118 5.71 -12.10 17.73
CA ASP A 118 5.41 -11.63 19.08
C ASP A 118 4.90 -10.17 19.12
N SER A 119 4.66 -9.58 17.95
CA SER A 119 4.25 -8.18 17.86
C SER A 119 2.72 -8.07 17.88
N LYS A 120 2.22 -7.33 18.85
CA LYS A 120 0.81 -6.88 18.89
C LYS A 120 0.60 -5.56 18.14
N LYS A 121 1.60 -5.09 17.42
CA LYS A 121 1.57 -3.81 16.71
C LYS A 121 0.63 -3.85 15.52
N THR A 122 -0.18 -2.81 15.38
CA THR A 122 -1.08 -2.66 14.24
C THR A 122 -0.31 -2.21 13.01
N GLY A 123 -0.31 -3.07 11.97
CA GLY A 123 0.35 -2.79 10.71
C GLY A 123 -0.60 -2.16 9.70
N ILE A 124 -0.15 -1.10 9.06
CA ILE A 124 -0.84 -0.45 7.94
C ILE A 124 0.01 -0.57 6.68
N ARG A 125 -0.66 -0.84 5.56
CA ARG A 125 -0.04 -0.85 4.25
C ARG A 125 -0.63 0.26 3.40
N PHE A 126 0.18 1.23 3.04
CA PHE A 126 -0.13 2.26 2.06
C PHE A 126 0.31 1.81 0.67
N SER A 127 -0.48 2.17 -0.34
CA SER A 127 -0.19 1.90 -1.75
C SER A 127 -0.15 3.20 -2.52
N PHE A 128 0.87 3.35 -3.37
CA PHE A 128 1.10 4.56 -4.15
C PHE A 128 0.92 4.29 -5.64
N SER A 129 0.47 5.30 -6.36
CA SER A 129 0.37 5.31 -7.80
C SER A 129 0.97 6.60 -8.36
N LYS A 130 1.06 6.70 -9.68
CA LYS A 130 1.46 7.93 -10.36
C LYS A 130 0.49 9.11 -10.16
N TYR A 131 -0.67 8.86 -9.57
CA TYR A 131 -1.69 9.87 -9.27
C TYR A 131 -1.65 10.32 -7.81
N THR A 132 -0.90 9.62 -6.95
CA THR A 132 -0.77 9.99 -5.53
C THR A 132 0.02 11.29 -5.41
N THR A 133 -0.50 12.26 -4.66
CA THR A 133 0.12 13.58 -4.51
C THR A 133 0.76 13.78 -3.13
N LYS A 134 1.59 14.80 -2.99
CA LYS A 134 2.17 15.18 -1.69
C LYS A 134 1.12 15.71 -0.73
N GLU A 135 0.11 16.41 -1.25
CA GLU A 135 -1.02 16.93 -0.49
C GLU A 135 -1.84 15.81 0.15
N GLU A 136 -2.04 14.68 -0.56
CA GLU A 136 -2.67 13.48 -0.01
C GLU A 136 -1.82 12.83 1.08
N ILE A 137 -0.49 12.83 0.93
CA ILE A 137 0.43 12.37 1.98
C ILE A 137 0.33 13.28 3.21
N ASP A 138 0.39 14.59 3.04
CA ASP A 138 0.29 15.56 4.13
C ASP A 138 -1.03 15.42 4.87
N TYR A 139 -2.15 15.31 4.15
CA TYR A 139 -3.46 15.03 4.71
C TYR A 139 -3.47 13.73 5.54
N THR A 140 -2.86 12.67 4.99
CA THR A 140 -2.76 11.38 5.69
C THR A 140 -1.98 11.52 7.01
N ILE A 141 -0.86 12.25 6.99
CA ILE A 141 -0.05 12.50 8.18
C ILE A 141 -0.83 13.30 9.24
N GLU A 142 -1.57 14.34 8.82
CA GLU A 142 -2.41 15.12 9.73
C GLU A 142 -3.48 14.25 10.40
N LYS A 143 -4.17 13.42 9.62
CA LYS A 143 -5.20 12.52 10.16
C LYS A 143 -4.63 11.42 11.06
N LEU A 144 -3.45 10.92 10.76
CA LEU A 144 -2.75 10.02 11.68
C LEU A 144 -2.42 10.73 13.00
N LYS A 145 -1.97 11.99 12.99
CA LYS A 145 -1.73 12.76 14.21
C LYS A 145 -3.01 12.91 15.04
N GLU A 146 -4.12 13.29 14.42
CA GLU A 146 -5.42 13.40 15.10
C GLU A 146 -5.86 12.09 15.79
N LEU A 147 -5.46 10.94 15.24
CA LEU A 147 -5.79 9.63 15.82
C LEU A 147 -4.81 9.18 16.91
N PHE A 148 -3.61 9.75 16.92
CA PHE A 148 -2.54 9.36 17.84
C PHE A 148 -2.34 10.38 19.00
N ASP A 149 -2.91 11.59 18.94
CA ASP A 149 -2.97 12.58 20.02
C ASP A 149 -4.06 12.22 21.04
#